data_b01ced905c829e5536f2ee7908bbe464
#
_entry.id   b01ced905c829e5536f2ee7908bbe464
#
_cell.length_a   1.000
_cell.length_b   1.000
_cell.length_c   1.000
_cell.angle_alpha   90.00
_cell.angle_beta   90.00
_cell.angle_gamma   90.00
#
_symmetry.space_group_name_H-M   'P 1'
#
loop_
_entity.id
_entity.type
_entity.pdbx_description
1 polymer ?
#
loop_
_entity_poly.entity_id
_entity_poly.type
_entity_poly.pdbx_seq_one_letter_code
_entity_poly.pdbx_strand_id
1 'polypeptide(L)'
;KKFISEDKIRMALEEILENIQIIAVDINIIRKSLKSSHKDFEDAIQITAAQSIHNMDCIITRDLKDFKNSEIKVFTPDEFLTKTTIL
;
A
#
# COMPACT_ATOMS: atom_id res chain seq x y z
N LYS A 1 -3.60 -16.00 -23.30
CA LYS A 1 -4.12 -14.98 -22.43
C LYS A 1 -5.51 -15.37 -21.93
N LYS A 2 -5.67 -15.46 -20.64
CA LYS A 2 -6.95 -15.84 -20.05
C LYS A 2 -7.76 -14.60 -19.68
N PHE A 3 -9.03 -14.64 -20.00
CA PHE A 3 -9.95 -13.60 -19.59
C PHE A 3 -10.79 -14.11 -18.42
N ILE A 4 -10.88 -13.32 -17.39
CA ILE A 4 -11.70 -13.63 -16.24
C ILE A 4 -13.03 -12.89 -16.42
N SER A 5 -14.16 -13.58 -16.19
CA SER A 5 -15.46 -12.95 -16.34
C SER A 5 -15.61 -11.80 -15.33
N GLU A 6 -16.41 -10.79 -15.69
CA GLU A 6 -16.62 -9.65 -14.81
C GLU A 6 -17.26 -10.07 -13.50
N ASP A 7 -18.17 -11.04 -13.53
CA ASP A 7 -18.81 -11.54 -12.31
C ASP A 7 -17.80 -12.13 -11.34
N LYS A 8 -16.84 -12.89 -11.85
CA LYS A 8 -15.79 -13.46 -10.99
C LYS A 8 -14.88 -12.39 -10.43
N ILE A 9 -14.58 -11.35 -11.21
CA ILE A 9 -13.77 -10.23 -10.74
C ILE A 9 -14.49 -9.52 -9.59
N ARG A 10 -15.79 -9.27 -9.74
CA ARG A 10 -16.57 -8.60 -8.69
C ARG A 10 -16.64 -9.42 -7.42
N MET A 11 -16.82 -10.73 -7.54
CA MET A 11 -16.82 -11.61 -6.37
C MET A 11 -15.46 -11.59 -5.65
N ALA A 12 -14.38 -11.64 -6.41
CA ALA A 12 -13.04 -11.58 -5.81
C ALA A 12 -12.81 -10.26 -5.10
N LEU A 13 -13.25 -9.14 -5.69
CA LEU A 13 -13.12 -7.83 -5.06
C LEU A 13 -13.93 -7.74 -3.77
N GLU A 14 -15.12 -8.33 -3.73
CA GLU A 14 -15.92 -8.35 -2.51
C GLU A 14 -15.23 -9.12 -1.39
N GLU A 15 -14.60 -10.25 -1.72
CA GLU A 15 -13.83 -11.00 -0.73
C GLU A 15 -12.64 -10.20 -0.21
N ILE A 16 -11.96 -9.48 -1.08
CA ILE A 16 -10.84 -8.62 -0.68
C ILE A 16 -11.34 -7.55 0.28
N LEU A 17 -12.47 -6.91 -0.02
CA LEU A 17 -13.02 -5.85 0.81
C LEU A 17 -13.46 -6.34 2.19
N GLU A 18 -13.81 -7.61 2.33
CA GLU A 18 -14.14 -8.18 3.63
C GLU A 18 -12.91 -8.29 4.54
N ASN A 19 -11.72 -8.43 3.96
CA ASN A 19 -10.49 -8.68 4.70
C ASN A 19 -9.50 -7.53 4.68
N ILE A 20 -9.74 -6.51 3.84
CA ILE A 20 -8.84 -5.38 3.66
C ILE A 20 -9.60 -4.09 3.88
N GLN A 21 -9.00 -3.19 4.64
CA GLN A 21 -9.55 -1.86 4.84
C GLN A 21 -8.99 -0.93 3.76
N ILE A 22 -9.88 -0.23 3.08
CA ILE A 22 -9.48 0.79 2.09
C ILE A 22 -9.41 2.13 2.80
N ILE A 23 -8.31 2.85 2.56
CA ILE A 23 -8.07 4.14 3.19
C ILE A 23 -8.35 5.24 2.18
N ALA A 24 -9.13 6.22 2.60
CA ALA A 24 -9.41 7.37 1.77
C ALA A 24 -8.24 8.36 1.82
N VAL A 25 -7.94 8.94 0.66
CA VAL A 25 -6.97 10.03 0.58
C VAL A 25 -7.77 11.34 0.71
N ASP A 26 -7.65 11.99 1.85
CA ASP A 26 -8.35 13.24 2.12
C ASP A 26 -7.43 14.45 1.94
N ILE A 27 -7.98 15.64 2.14
CA ILE A 27 -7.23 16.87 1.95
C ILE A 27 -6.02 16.99 2.90
N ASN A 28 -6.11 16.40 4.07
CA ASN A 28 -5.02 16.45 5.04
C ASN A 28 -3.83 15.61 4.55
N ILE A 29 -4.10 14.45 3.97
CA ILE A 29 -3.07 13.61 3.39
C ILE A 29 -2.41 14.32 2.22
N ILE A 30 -3.21 14.95 1.36
CA ILE A 30 -2.67 15.68 0.22
C ILE A 30 -1.78 16.83 0.69
N ARG A 31 -2.22 17.61 1.67
CA ARG A 31 -1.42 18.72 2.20
C ARG A 31 -0.10 18.25 2.81
N LYS A 32 -0.13 17.18 3.59
CA LYS A 32 1.08 16.62 4.17
C LYS A 32 2.03 16.11 3.09
N SER A 33 1.47 15.48 2.06
CA SER A 33 2.27 14.97 0.94
C SER A 33 2.99 16.09 0.20
N LEU A 34 2.31 17.22 0.00
CA LEU A 34 2.91 18.37 -0.65
C LEU A 34 4.09 18.95 0.14
N LYS A 35 4.07 18.80 1.45
CA LYS A 35 5.14 19.30 2.32
C LYS A 35 6.23 18.27 2.57
N SER A 36 6.07 17.04 2.09
CA SER A 36 7.04 15.98 2.31
C SER A 36 8.28 16.19 1.44
N SER A 37 9.35 15.50 1.79
CA SER A 37 10.59 15.52 1.03
C SER A 37 10.64 14.48 -0.08
N HIS A 38 9.59 13.71 -0.28
CA HIS A 38 9.54 12.71 -1.32
C HIS A 38 9.44 13.37 -2.69
N LYS A 39 10.25 12.92 -3.63
CA LYS A 39 10.33 13.54 -4.94
C LYS A 39 9.10 13.28 -5.79
N ASP A 40 8.55 12.07 -5.74
CA ASP A 40 7.38 11.72 -6.50
C ASP A 40 6.14 11.96 -5.65
N PHE A 41 5.21 12.76 -6.17
CA PHE A 41 4.02 13.14 -5.42
C PHE A 41 3.09 11.96 -5.17
N GLU A 42 2.95 11.05 -6.14
CA GLU A 42 2.12 9.86 -5.95
C GLU A 42 2.66 8.99 -4.82
N ASP A 43 3.98 8.80 -4.79
CA ASP A 43 4.62 8.03 -3.73
C ASP A 43 4.47 8.73 -2.39
N ALA A 44 4.58 10.06 -2.38
CA ALA A 44 4.39 10.85 -1.18
C ALA A 44 2.99 10.65 -0.61
N ILE A 45 1.97 10.61 -1.45
CA ILE A 45 0.60 10.35 -1.02
C ILE A 45 0.48 8.97 -0.40
N GLN A 46 1.05 7.96 -1.02
CA GLN A 46 0.98 6.59 -0.50
C GLN A 46 1.69 6.44 0.84
N ILE A 47 2.88 7.01 0.94
CA ILE A 47 3.64 6.96 2.20
C ILE A 47 2.92 7.72 3.30
N THR A 48 2.41 8.90 3.00
CA THR A 48 1.69 9.71 3.98
C THR A 48 0.41 9.00 4.43
N ALA A 49 -0.31 8.39 3.51
CA ALA A 49 -1.51 7.62 3.85
C ALA A 49 -1.16 6.45 4.77
N ALA A 50 -0.08 5.73 4.48
CA ALA A 50 0.37 4.65 5.33
C ALA A 50 0.75 5.15 6.73
N GLN A 51 1.43 6.27 6.80
CA GLN A 51 1.83 6.87 8.09
C GLN A 51 0.64 7.33 8.92
N SER A 52 -0.49 7.60 8.28
CA SER A 52 -1.70 8.02 8.99
C SER A 52 -2.39 6.87 9.74
N ILE A 53 -2.01 5.65 9.45
CA ILE A 53 -2.59 4.48 10.08
C ILE A 53 -1.85 4.17 11.37
N HIS A 54 -2.60 4.07 12.45
CA HIS A 54 -2.02 3.72 13.75
C HIS A 54 -1.53 2.27 13.72
N ASN A 55 -0.31 2.05 14.24
CA ASN A 55 0.30 0.71 14.32
C ASN A 55 0.55 0.05 12.96
N MET A 56 0.94 0.84 11.97
CA MET A 56 1.31 0.29 10.68
C MET A 56 2.62 -0.48 10.79
N ASP A 57 2.59 -1.77 10.41
CA ASP A 57 3.78 -2.63 10.48
C ASP A 57 4.73 -2.43 9.32
N CYS A 58 4.20 -2.40 8.11
CA CYS A 58 5.04 -2.27 6.93
C CYS A 58 4.22 -1.88 5.71
N ILE A 59 4.94 -1.50 4.66
CA ILE A 59 4.39 -1.27 3.33
C ILE A 59 4.84 -2.43 2.45
N ILE A 60 3.95 -2.97 1.66
CA ILE A 60 4.28 -4.02 0.70
C ILE A 60 4.13 -3.45 -0.70
N THR A 61 5.21 -3.46 -1.47
CA THR A 61 5.23 -2.92 -2.82
C THR A 61 6.27 -3.64 -3.66
N ARG A 62 6.08 -3.68 -4.96
CA ARG A 62 7.09 -4.20 -5.87
C ARG A 62 8.17 -3.17 -6.17
N ASP A 63 7.94 -1.93 -5.79
CA ASP A 63 8.76 -0.78 -6.16
C ASP A 63 9.52 -0.24 -4.96
N LEU A 64 10.49 -1.01 -4.47
CA LEU A 64 11.27 -0.61 -3.30
C LEU A 64 11.98 0.72 -3.47
N LYS A 65 12.40 1.03 -4.70
CA LYS A 65 13.08 2.29 -5.01
C LYS A 65 12.28 3.51 -4.62
N ASP A 66 10.99 3.48 -4.93
CA ASP A 66 10.12 4.63 -4.74
C ASP A 66 9.82 4.88 -3.27
N PHE A 67 10.04 3.88 -2.43
CA PHE A 67 9.73 3.95 -1.00
C PHE A 67 10.96 3.92 -0.11
N LYS A 68 12.15 4.07 -0.67
CA LYS A 68 13.38 3.98 0.12
C LYS A 68 13.52 5.03 1.21
N ASN A 69 12.83 6.16 1.08
CA ASN A 69 12.85 7.23 2.07
C ASN A 69 11.70 7.13 3.07
N SER A 70 10.94 6.04 3.05
CA SER A 70 9.86 5.82 3.99
C SER A 70 10.40 5.52 5.38
N GLU A 71 9.75 6.08 6.41
CA GLU A 71 10.04 5.75 7.80
C GLU A 71 9.47 4.39 8.19
N ILE A 72 8.52 3.89 7.40
CA ILE A 72 7.91 2.60 7.62
C ILE A 72 8.70 1.54 6.85
N LYS A 73 8.88 0.38 7.43
CA LYS A 73 9.56 -0.73 6.76
C LYS A 73 8.85 -1.10 5.46
N VAL A 74 9.61 -1.38 4.42
CA VAL A 74 9.07 -1.67 3.10
C VAL A 74 9.57 -3.03 2.64
N PHE A 75 8.66 -3.86 2.18
CA PHE A 75 8.97 -5.20 1.68
C PHE A 75 8.34 -5.42 0.32
N THR A 76 8.98 -6.25 -0.50
CA THR A 76 8.30 -6.81 -1.67
C THR A 76 7.34 -7.91 -1.18
N PRO A 77 6.34 -8.29 -2.01
CA PRO A 77 5.47 -9.41 -1.64
C PRO A 77 6.26 -10.69 -1.30
N ASP A 78 7.28 -11.00 -2.09
CA ASP A 78 8.10 -12.19 -1.86
C ASP A 78 8.85 -12.12 -0.54
N GLU A 79 9.44 -10.97 -0.24
CA GLU A 79 10.14 -10.77 1.03
C GLU A 79 9.19 -10.91 2.22
N PHE A 80 8.01 -10.35 2.09
CA PHE A 80 7.03 -10.41 3.17
C PHE A 80 6.58 -11.85 3.42
N LEU A 81 6.30 -12.60 2.35
CA LEU A 81 5.88 -13.99 2.47
C LEU A 81 6.97 -14.86 3.09
N THR A 82 8.21 -14.61 2.71
CA THR A 82 9.34 -15.33 3.27
C THR A 82 9.46 -15.10 4.77
N LYS A 83 9.26 -13.87 5.21
CA LYS A 83 9.34 -13.54 6.64
C LYS A 83 8.19 -14.13 7.43
N THR A 84 6.99 -14.18 6.87
CA THR A 84 5.82 -14.68 7.59
C THR A 84 5.74 -16.20 7.61
N THR A 85 6.43 -16.89 6.71
CA THR A 85 6.41 -18.36 6.66
C THR A 85 7.49 -19.02 7.51
N ILE A 86 8.33 -18.25 8.17
CA ILE A 86 9.37 -18.77 9.06
C ILE A 86 8.82 -18.95 10.47
N LEU A 87 7.67 -19.47 10.59
CA LEU A 87 7.08 -19.70 11.93
C LEU A 87 7.23 -21.16 12.36
#